data_579a5f7e544370f1ba72377efb030491
#
_entry.id   579a5f7e544370f1ba72377efb030491
#
_cell.length_a   1.000
_cell.length_b   1.000
_cell.length_c   1.000
_cell.angle_alpha   90.00
_cell.angle_beta   90.00
_cell.angle_gamma   90.00
#
_symmetry.space_group_name_H-M   'P 1'
#
loop_
_entity.id
_entity.type
_entity.pdbx_description
1 polymer ?
#
loop_
_entity_poly.entity_id
_entity_poly.type
_entity_poly.pdbx_seq_one_letter_code
_entity_poly.pdbx_strand_id
1 'polypeptide(L)'
;MLTSVFTMKRNLLKVPVYMVLAGLLLAGCGKKTDKNTSSATGWKINAKEGGFQYNTDFKDQETGPGLVLIEGGTFTMGQVEDDIMHDWNNTPTQQHVQSFYMDETEVTNKMYMEYLDWLKRVFPPDEEQYRNIYIGALPDTLVWRSPLSANEAMVSNYLRHPAYAEYPVVGVNWVQAVQFSSWRTDRVNEAILERDGYLAKDARYQVDATSTFSTDTYLNAPSQTYGGKIAGEMGGKKTNKEGEATYAKQTSGILLPEYRLPTEVEWEYAAKSLGGIREYNSLQGRKKYPWDSQYTRSTKRRTRGDLLANFKQGKGDYGGLAGWSDDKGDITVAVKTYPPNDFGLYDMAGNVAEWVADVYRPIVDDEITDFNYYRGNVYMKHAIGEDGKQIVVTPENVKYDTLMNGKIIARNLPGNLATVPIDSNETYLRYNFTHSDNRSYHDGDKSSTRNYRNQNDLMAEGSEYTNSMYNAPRPKRPGSDISGKGYDTSNDRTSLIDDEVRVYKGGSWRDRAYWLDPAQRRFLPQYIATDYIGFRNAMSRVGSKAKKNHKTPKG
;
A
#
# COMPACT_ATOMS: atom_id res chain seq x y z
N MET A 1 18.33 34.63 -80.18
CA MET A 1 17.02 34.43 -79.46
C MET A 1 16.43 33.02 -79.59
N LEU A 2 17.23 31.99 -79.84
CA LEU A 2 16.75 30.61 -80.09
C LEU A 2 17.26 29.60 -78.99
N THR A 3 18.07 30.04 -78.06
CA THR A 3 18.65 29.15 -76.99
C THR A 3 17.90 29.19 -75.68
N SER A 4 16.96 30.15 -75.48
CA SER A 4 16.20 30.25 -74.22
C SER A 4 14.93 29.39 -74.15
N VAL A 5 14.36 29.03 -75.33
CA VAL A 5 13.13 28.26 -75.39
C VAL A 5 13.30 26.77 -75.16
N PHE A 6 14.50 26.23 -75.40
CA PHE A 6 14.74 24.79 -75.19
C PHE A 6 15.05 24.41 -73.72
N THR A 7 15.52 25.36 -72.93
CA THR A 7 15.77 25.13 -71.51
C THR A 7 14.48 25.15 -70.67
N MET A 8 13.47 25.92 -71.09
CA MET A 8 12.21 26.02 -70.39
C MET A 8 11.29 24.78 -70.53
N LYS A 9 11.35 24.10 -71.71
CA LYS A 9 10.58 22.86 -71.91
C LYS A 9 11.14 21.66 -71.16
N ARG A 10 12.43 21.65 -70.84
CA ARG A 10 13.07 20.53 -70.12
C ARG A 10 12.81 20.58 -68.59
N ASN A 11 12.54 21.73 -68.05
CA ASN A 11 12.19 21.90 -66.64
C ASN A 11 10.70 21.69 -66.34
N LEU A 12 9.82 21.90 -67.32
CA LEU A 12 8.37 21.69 -67.18
C LEU A 12 8.00 20.19 -67.11
N LEU A 13 8.83 19.30 -67.66
CA LEU A 13 8.60 17.85 -67.56
C LEU A 13 9.15 17.23 -66.28
N LYS A 14 10.04 17.91 -65.58
CA LYS A 14 10.60 17.41 -64.31
C LYS A 14 9.69 17.66 -63.10
N VAL A 15 8.93 18.73 -63.14
CA VAL A 15 8.03 19.09 -62.04
C VAL A 15 6.92 18.06 -61.80
N PRO A 16 6.21 17.51 -62.81
CA PRO A 16 5.19 16.49 -62.55
C PRO A 16 5.81 15.15 -62.11
N VAL A 17 7.05 14.80 -62.56
CA VAL A 17 7.72 13.57 -62.11
C VAL A 17 8.10 13.66 -60.64
N TYR A 18 8.60 14.79 -60.15
CA TYR A 18 8.90 14.97 -58.72
C TYR A 18 7.60 15.04 -57.88
N MET A 19 6.52 15.60 -58.39
CA MET A 19 5.21 15.55 -57.70
C MET A 19 4.63 14.13 -57.63
N VAL A 20 4.80 13.32 -58.66
CA VAL A 20 4.35 11.93 -58.63
C VAL A 20 5.26 11.09 -57.71
N LEU A 21 6.57 11.32 -57.70
CA LEU A 21 7.49 10.64 -56.76
C LEU A 21 7.23 11.09 -55.29
N ALA A 22 6.98 12.37 -55.06
CA ALA A 22 6.60 12.88 -53.74
C ALA A 22 5.21 12.37 -53.28
N GLY A 23 4.27 12.24 -54.21
CA GLY A 23 2.95 11.63 -53.98
C GLY A 23 3.06 10.12 -53.65
N LEU A 24 3.96 9.39 -54.27
CA LEU A 24 4.21 7.99 -53.99
C LEU A 24 4.94 7.78 -52.62
N LEU A 25 5.81 8.70 -52.23
CA LEU A 25 6.45 8.69 -50.89
C LEU A 25 5.49 9.07 -49.77
N LEU A 26 4.48 9.90 -50.06
CA LEU A 26 3.43 10.25 -49.07
C LEU A 26 2.33 9.18 -48.96
N ALA A 27 2.14 8.34 -49.96
CA ALA A 27 1.18 7.24 -49.92
C ALA A 27 1.69 6.02 -49.12
N GLY A 28 2.99 5.98 -48.76
CA GLY A 28 3.60 4.88 -48.03
C GLY A 28 3.46 4.98 -46.50
N CYS A 29 3.07 6.11 -45.95
CA CYS A 29 3.00 6.32 -44.50
C CYS A 29 1.57 6.52 -44.00
N GLY A 30 0.71 5.55 -44.17
CA GLY A 30 -0.65 5.68 -43.66
C GLY A 30 -1.47 4.40 -43.60
N LYS A 31 -0.86 3.22 -43.54
CA LYS A 31 -1.61 2.06 -43.06
C LYS A 31 -1.91 2.30 -41.59
N LYS A 32 -3.12 2.76 -41.28
CA LYS A 32 -3.70 2.55 -39.96
C LYS A 32 -3.55 1.07 -39.72
N THR A 33 -2.58 0.69 -38.90
CA THR A 33 -2.46 -0.68 -38.39
C THR A 33 -3.80 -1.00 -37.78
N ASP A 34 -4.50 -1.95 -38.36
CA ASP A 34 -5.75 -2.45 -37.80
C ASP A 34 -5.43 -2.89 -36.38
N LYS A 35 -6.08 -2.31 -35.39
CA LYS A 35 -5.87 -2.63 -33.97
C LYS A 35 -6.03 -4.14 -33.67
N ASN A 36 -6.69 -4.84 -34.57
CA ASN A 36 -6.94 -6.26 -34.48
C ASN A 36 -5.96 -7.13 -35.27
N THR A 37 -4.81 -6.58 -35.66
CA THR A 37 -3.77 -7.34 -36.35
C THR A 37 -2.48 -7.27 -35.54
N SER A 38 -1.89 -8.43 -35.26
CA SER A 38 -0.60 -8.54 -34.56
C SER A 38 0.52 -7.90 -35.39
N SER A 39 1.25 -6.99 -34.78
CA SER A 39 2.46 -6.42 -35.40
C SER A 39 3.63 -7.40 -35.46
N ALA A 40 3.60 -8.46 -34.67
CA ALA A 40 4.64 -9.46 -34.61
C ALA A 40 4.45 -10.57 -35.67
N THR A 41 3.21 -11.04 -35.85
CA THR A 41 2.90 -12.21 -36.68
C THR A 41 2.05 -11.89 -37.91
N GLY A 42 1.43 -10.71 -37.98
CA GLY A 42 0.44 -10.36 -38.99
C GLY A 42 -0.90 -11.08 -38.83
N TRP A 43 -1.06 -11.91 -37.81
CA TRP A 43 -2.30 -12.63 -37.58
C TRP A 43 -3.36 -11.73 -36.94
N LYS A 44 -4.63 -12.09 -37.18
CA LYS A 44 -5.74 -11.38 -36.55
C LYS A 44 -5.82 -11.67 -35.05
N ILE A 45 -5.87 -10.61 -34.25
CA ILE A 45 -6.18 -10.64 -32.82
C ILE A 45 -7.71 -10.57 -32.68
N ASN A 46 -8.29 -11.26 -31.72
CA ASN A 46 -9.74 -11.31 -31.48
C ASN A 46 -10.55 -11.85 -32.66
N ALA A 47 -10.00 -12.80 -33.41
CA ALA A 47 -10.72 -13.45 -34.49
C ALA A 47 -11.90 -14.26 -33.94
N LYS A 48 -13.00 -14.30 -34.71
CA LYS A 48 -14.22 -15.06 -34.33
C LYS A 48 -13.99 -16.55 -34.30
N GLU A 49 -13.02 -17.00 -35.07
CA GLU A 49 -12.64 -18.41 -35.23
C GLU A 49 -11.76 -18.93 -34.08
N GLY A 50 -11.35 -18.05 -33.16
CA GLY A 50 -10.46 -18.38 -32.04
C GLY A 50 -9.09 -17.71 -32.16
N GLY A 51 -8.07 -18.25 -31.51
CA GLY A 51 -6.72 -17.69 -31.46
C GLY A 51 -6.55 -16.72 -30.29
N PHE A 52 -5.60 -15.80 -30.44
CA PHE A 52 -5.24 -14.85 -29.39
C PHE A 52 -6.35 -13.82 -29.15
N GLN A 53 -6.92 -13.84 -27.97
CA GLN A 53 -7.97 -12.92 -27.52
C GLN A 53 -7.37 -11.93 -26.52
N TYR A 54 -7.46 -10.64 -26.80
CA TYR A 54 -6.88 -9.59 -25.98
C TYR A 54 -7.73 -8.32 -26.03
N ASN A 55 -7.87 -7.65 -24.89
CA ASN A 55 -8.58 -6.35 -24.89
C ASN A 55 -7.70 -5.26 -25.48
N THR A 56 -8.03 -4.82 -26.69
CA THR A 56 -7.33 -3.74 -27.41
C THR A 56 -7.95 -2.36 -27.17
N ASP A 57 -9.08 -2.30 -26.47
CA ASP A 57 -9.87 -1.07 -26.26
C ASP A 57 -9.78 -0.55 -24.81
N PHE A 58 -8.85 -1.06 -24.02
CA PHE A 58 -8.61 -0.57 -22.66
C PHE A 58 -8.25 0.92 -22.72
N LYS A 59 -9.04 1.75 -22.07
CA LYS A 59 -8.88 3.21 -22.10
C LYS A 59 -8.15 3.74 -20.88
N ASP A 60 -8.62 3.36 -19.71
CA ASP A 60 -8.04 3.78 -18.43
C ASP A 60 -8.57 2.88 -17.30
N GLN A 61 -7.81 2.81 -16.20
CA GLN A 61 -8.24 2.10 -15.00
C GLN A 61 -9.40 2.86 -14.34
N GLU A 62 -10.44 2.12 -13.94
CA GLU A 62 -11.54 2.68 -13.15
C GLU A 62 -11.03 3.06 -11.75
N THR A 63 -11.49 4.20 -11.23
CA THR A 63 -11.16 4.62 -9.88
C THR A 63 -11.96 3.77 -8.88
N GLY A 64 -11.26 3.11 -7.96
CA GLY A 64 -11.92 2.34 -6.91
C GLY A 64 -12.70 3.23 -5.93
N PRO A 65 -13.72 2.68 -5.25
CA PRO A 65 -14.48 3.43 -4.24
C PRO A 65 -13.57 4.06 -3.18
N GLY A 66 -13.83 5.31 -2.83
CA GLY A 66 -13.12 6.07 -1.79
C GLY A 66 -11.73 6.57 -2.19
N LEU A 67 -11.25 6.27 -3.39
CA LEU A 67 -9.90 6.60 -3.83
C LEU A 67 -9.83 7.91 -4.63
N VAL A 68 -8.71 8.60 -4.50
CA VAL A 68 -8.32 9.76 -5.30
C VAL A 68 -7.07 9.42 -6.12
N LEU A 69 -7.03 9.83 -7.38
CA LEU A 69 -5.84 9.64 -8.23
C LEU A 69 -4.76 10.65 -7.82
N ILE A 70 -3.58 10.12 -7.49
CA ILE A 70 -2.36 10.87 -7.24
C ILE A 70 -1.47 10.74 -8.47
N GLU A 71 -1.24 11.85 -9.16
CA GLU A 71 -0.31 11.87 -10.29
C GLU A 71 1.12 11.77 -9.78
N GLY A 72 1.87 10.79 -10.27
CA GLY A 72 3.25 10.53 -9.85
C GLY A 72 4.23 11.62 -10.28
N GLY A 73 5.37 11.62 -9.68
CA GLY A 73 6.45 12.57 -9.94
C GLY A 73 7.70 12.29 -9.13
N THR A 74 8.68 13.17 -9.26
CA THR A 74 9.91 13.12 -8.48
C THR A 74 9.84 14.17 -7.37
N PHE A 75 10.25 13.80 -6.17
CA PHE A 75 10.28 14.69 -5.02
C PHE A 75 11.46 14.36 -4.11
N THR A 76 11.77 15.27 -3.20
CA THR A 76 12.72 15.01 -2.13
C THR A 76 11.96 14.47 -0.91
N MET A 77 12.17 13.20 -0.62
CA MET A 77 11.71 12.53 0.59
C MET A 77 12.65 12.89 1.74
N GLY A 78 12.12 12.95 2.96
CA GLY A 78 12.90 13.17 4.16
C GLY A 78 12.80 14.61 4.70
N GLN A 79 13.50 14.84 5.79
CA GLN A 79 13.41 16.08 6.57
C GLN A 79 14.10 17.23 5.84
N VAL A 80 13.39 18.35 5.74
CA VAL A 80 13.87 19.56 5.04
C VAL A 80 14.36 20.64 5.99
N GLU A 81 14.18 20.45 7.28
CA GLU A 81 14.67 21.30 8.36
C GLU A 81 15.70 20.55 9.22
N ASP A 82 16.32 21.26 10.16
CA ASP A 82 17.27 20.65 11.09
C ASP A 82 16.62 19.56 11.93
N ASP A 83 17.28 18.42 12.06
CA ASP A 83 16.85 17.30 12.91
C ASP A 83 17.13 17.62 14.39
N ILE A 84 16.11 18.18 15.06
CA ILE A 84 16.19 18.57 16.47
C ILE A 84 16.38 17.36 17.39
N MET A 85 15.85 16.19 16.98
CA MET A 85 15.95 14.96 17.76
C MET A 85 17.26 14.21 17.55
N HIS A 86 17.99 14.57 16.51
CA HIS A 86 19.24 13.90 16.09
C HIS A 86 19.08 12.40 15.82
N ASP A 87 17.92 12.00 15.29
CA ASP A 87 17.60 10.60 15.00
C ASP A 87 18.30 10.10 13.72
N TRP A 88 18.61 10.99 12.80
CA TRP A 88 19.29 10.73 11.51
C TRP A 88 18.61 9.65 10.68
N ASN A 89 17.32 9.45 10.86
CA ASN A 89 16.55 8.37 10.24
C ASN A 89 15.72 8.79 9.03
N ASN A 90 15.80 10.06 8.62
CA ASN A 90 15.01 10.65 7.55
C ASN A 90 15.82 11.66 6.72
N THR A 91 17.06 11.32 6.40
CA THR A 91 17.93 12.12 5.53
C THR A 91 17.26 12.39 4.19
N PRO A 92 17.40 13.60 3.61
CA PRO A 92 16.78 13.93 2.34
C PRO A 92 17.31 13.06 1.21
N THR A 93 16.41 12.37 0.52
CA THR A 93 16.70 11.54 -0.67
C THR A 93 15.77 11.89 -1.81
N GLN A 94 16.26 11.82 -3.05
CA GLN A 94 15.41 12.07 -4.21
C GLN A 94 14.72 10.78 -4.64
N GLN A 95 13.39 10.77 -4.62
CA GLN A 95 12.56 9.62 -4.94
C GLN A 95 11.65 9.89 -6.13
N HIS A 96 11.36 8.85 -6.91
CA HIS A 96 10.39 8.88 -8.00
C HIS A 96 9.20 8.00 -7.64
N VAL A 97 8.01 8.58 -7.65
CA VAL A 97 6.75 7.89 -7.38
C VAL A 97 5.96 7.75 -8.66
N GLN A 98 5.49 6.54 -8.95
CA GLN A 98 4.55 6.31 -10.04
C GLN A 98 3.17 6.82 -9.65
N SER A 99 2.31 7.11 -10.65
CA SER A 99 0.93 7.46 -10.34
C SER A 99 0.20 6.30 -9.66
N PHE A 100 -0.58 6.61 -8.64
CA PHE A 100 -1.32 5.63 -7.84
C PHE A 100 -2.62 6.25 -7.34
N TYR A 101 -3.43 5.47 -6.67
CA TYR A 101 -4.64 5.94 -6.00
C TYR A 101 -4.45 5.81 -4.49
N MET A 102 -5.04 6.72 -3.74
CA MET A 102 -5.02 6.72 -2.28
C MET A 102 -6.40 7.08 -1.72
N ASP A 103 -6.75 6.52 -0.57
CA ASP A 103 -7.98 6.89 0.13
C ASP A 103 -8.01 8.38 0.43
N GLU A 104 -9.16 8.99 0.15
CA GLU A 104 -9.40 10.41 0.41
C GLU A 104 -9.24 10.75 1.89
N THR A 105 -9.62 9.82 2.77
CA THR A 105 -9.57 9.95 4.23
C THR A 105 -8.90 8.74 4.86
N GLU A 106 -8.65 8.81 6.15
CA GLU A 106 -8.39 7.65 6.99
C GLU A 106 -9.56 6.66 6.92
N VAL A 107 -9.31 5.37 7.13
CA VAL A 107 -10.37 4.36 7.24
C VAL A 107 -11.20 4.64 8.49
N THR A 108 -12.50 4.79 8.33
CA THR A 108 -13.41 5.13 9.44
C THR A 108 -13.90 3.90 10.20
N ASN A 109 -14.40 4.12 11.43
CA ASN A 109 -15.04 3.08 12.21
C ASN A 109 -16.17 2.39 11.44
N LYS A 110 -16.97 3.13 10.68
CA LYS A 110 -18.04 2.60 9.85
C LYS A 110 -17.52 1.64 8.78
N MET A 111 -16.44 2.01 8.07
CA MET A 111 -15.82 1.15 7.06
C MET A 111 -15.28 -0.13 7.69
N TYR A 112 -14.64 -0.02 8.85
CA TYR A 112 -14.10 -1.18 9.54
C TYR A 112 -15.20 -2.07 10.14
N MET A 113 -16.30 -1.47 10.61
CA MET A 113 -17.47 -2.23 11.07
C MET A 113 -18.14 -3.01 9.94
N GLU A 114 -18.14 -2.51 8.70
CA GLU A 114 -18.61 -3.26 7.52
C GLU A 114 -17.79 -4.54 7.32
N TYR A 115 -16.47 -4.47 7.48
CA TYR A 115 -15.60 -5.64 7.46
C TYR A 115 -15.93 -6.64 8.56
N LEU A 116 -16.09 -6.16 9.80
CA LEU A 116 -16.44 -7.02 10.93
C LEU A 116 -17.82 -7.68 10.78
N ASP A 117 -18.80 -6.94 10.25
CA ASP A 117 -20.13 -7.47 9.98
C ASP A 117 -20.07 -8.59 8.92
N TRP A 118 -19.32 -8.36 7.84
CA TRP A 118 -19.09 -9.37 6.82
C TRP A 118 -18.43 -10.62 7.41
N LEU A 119 -17.37 -10.46 8.21
CA LEU A 119 -16.72 -11.59 8.87
C LEU A 119 -17.68 -12.37 9.79
N LYS A 120 -18.47 -11.66 10.59
CA LYS A 120 -19.43 -12.27 11.49
C LYS A 120 -20.52 -13.08 10.76
N ARG A 121 -20.95 -12.57 9.61
CA ARG A 121 -21.97 -13.22 8.78
C ARG A 121 -21.42 -14.46 8.08
N VAL A 122 -20.22 -14.38 7.52
CA VAL A 122 -19.60 -15.46 6.73
C VAL A 122 -18.94 -16.51 7.63
N PHE A 123 -18.32 -16.08 8.72
CA PHE A 123 -17.63 -16.91 9.70
C PHE A 123 -18.23 -16.69 11.09
N PRO A 124 -19.35 -17.30 11.41
CA PRO A 124 -20.04 -17.07 12.68
C PRO A 124 -19.14 -17.39 13.87
N PRO A 125 -18.92 -16.45 14.81
CA PRO A 125 -18.01 -16.65 15.94
C PRO A 125 -18.55 -17.66 16.99
N ASP A 126 -19.81 -18.04 16.88
CA ASP A 126 -20.44 -19.05 17.71
C ASP A 126 -19.90 -20.45 17.37
N GLU A 127 -19.41 -20.66 16.16
CA GLU A 127 -18.72 -21.87 15.75
C GLU A 127 -17.24 -21.79 16.17
N GLU A 128 -16.78 -22.78 16.90
CA GLU A 128 -15.42 -22.80 17.49
C GLU A 128 -14.32 -22.66 16.42
N GLN A 129 -14.51 -23.28 15.27
CA GLN A 129 -13.57 -23.24 14.15
C GLN A 129 -13.37 -21.83 13.55
N TYR A 130 -14.39 -20.94 13.63
CA TYR A 130 -14.33 -19.60 13.04
C TYR A 130 -14.11 -18.49 14.06
N ARG A 131 -14.23 -18.80 15.36
CA ARG A 131 -14.12 -17.82 16.44
C ARG A 131 -12.88 -16.95 16.32
N ASN A 132 -11.73 -17.56 16.04
CA ASN A 132 -10.45 -16.85 15.96
C ASN A 132 -10.35 -15.94 14.73
N ILE A 133 -11.09 -16.19 13.64
CA ILE A 133 -11.15 -15.30 12.48
C ILE A 133 -11.74 -13.95 12.90
N TYR A 134 -12.90 -13.98 13.55
CA TYR A 134 -13.59 -12.78 13.98
C TYR A 134 -12.86 -12.06 15.12
N ILE A 135 -12.43 -12.78 16.17
CA ILE A 135 -11.70 -12.21 17.31
C ILE A 135 -10.37 -11.61 16.86
N GLY A 136 -9.66 -12.28 15.93
CA GLY A 136 -8.42 -11.80 15.37
C GLY A 136 -8.56 -10.46 14.64
N ALA A 137 -9.72 -10.24 13.97
CA ALA A 137 -10.00 -9.01 13.26
C ALA A 137 -10.48 -7.85 14.16
N LEU A 138 -10.97 -8.14 15.37
CA LEU A 138 -11.45 -7.09 16.28
C LEU A 138 -10.34 -6.12 16.68
N PRO A 139 -10.56 -4.80 16.56
CA PRO A 139 -9.66 -3.80 17.14
C PRO A 139 -9.53 -3.98 18.65
N ASP A 140 -8.37 -3.66 19.18
CA ASP A 140 -8.15 -3.62 20.61
C ASP A 140 -8.78 -2.33 21.19
N THR A 141 -9.96 -2.45 21.78
CA THR A 141 -10.65 -1.31 22.39
C THR A 141 -10.06 -0.92 23.75
N LEU A 142 -9.25 -1.79 24.37
CA LEU A 142 -8.62 -1.50 25.67
C LEU A 142 -7.51 -0.45 25.55
N VAL A 143 -7.08 -0.11 24.34
CA VAL A 143 -6.13 0.99 24.09
C VAL A 143 -6.60 2.33 24.65
N TRP A 144 -7.91 2.51 24.82
CA TRP A 144 -8.51 3.70 25.41
C TRP A 144 -8.40 3.75 26.94
N ARG A 145 -8.15 2.61 27.57
CA ARG A 145 -8.10 2.52 29.03
C ARG A 145 -6.79 3.11 29.56
N SER A 146 -6.90 4.09 30.41
CA SER A 146 -5.79 4.69 31.12
C SER A 146 -6.10 4.81 32.60
N PRO A 147 -5.15 4.46 33.50
CA PRO A 147 -5.38 4.49 34.94
C PRO A 147 -5.82 5.83 35.52
N LEU A 148 -5.48 6.92 34.85
CA LEU A 148 -5.73 8.29 35.32
C LEU A 148 -6.73 9.04 34.43
N SER A 149 -7.41 8.36 33.50
CA SER A 149 -8.32 8.99 32.55
C SER A 149 -9.73 8.43 32.68
N ALA A 150 -10.72 9.26 32.41
CA ALA A 150 -12.15 8.90 32.40
C ALA A 150 -12.61 8.27 31.08
N ASN A 151 -11.70 7.72 30.29
CA ASN A 151 -11.96 7.24 28.93
C ASN A 151 -12.62 5.85 28.85
N GLU A 152 -13.08 5.29 29.95
CA GLU A 152 -13.73 3.97 29.95
C GLU A 152 -14.96 3.91 29.03
N ALA A 153 -15.67 5.01 28.85
CA ALA A 153 -16.77 5.10 27.91
C ALA A 153 -16.33 4.88 26.44
N MET A 154 -15.08 5.20 26.11
CA MET A 154 -14.53 4.98 24.76
C MET A 154 -14.25 3.50 24.49
N VAL A 155 -13.91 2.72 25.50
CA VAL A 155 -13.67 1.28 25.35
C VAL A 155 -14.89 0.56 24.74
N SER A 156 -16.09 0.96 25.15
CA SER A 156 -17.34 0.35 24.67
C SER A 156 -17.91 1.05 23.44
N ASN A 157 -17.79 2.37 23.34
CA ASN A 157 -18.56 3.18 22.39
C ASN A 157 -17.78 3.57 21.15
N TYR A 158 -16.47 3.82 21.22
CA TYR A 158 -15.72 4.44 20.12
C TYR A 158 -15.88 3.71 18.79
N LEU A 159 -15.73 2.39 18.78
CA LEU A 159 -15.88 1.61 17.57
C LEU A 159 -17.33 1.43 17.13
N ARG A 160 -18.26 1.32 18.08
CA ARG A 160 -19.61 0.78 17.83
C ARG A 160 -20.72 1.82 17.79
N HIS A 161 -20.54 2.95 18.50
CA HIS A 161 -21.60 3.93 18.60
C HIS A 161 -21.67 4.80 17.34
N PRO A 162 -22.88 5.04 16.77
CA PRO A 162 -23.03 5.80 15.52
C PRO A 162 -22.45 7.23 15.54
N ALA A 163 -22.33 7.84 16.72
CA ALA A 163 -21.70 9.15 16.86
C ALA A 163 -20.23 9.18 16.41
N TYR A 164 -19.55 8.04 16.45
CA TYR A 164 -18.16 7.89 16.05
C TYR A 164 -18.01 7.18 14.69
N ALA A 165 -19.09 7.03 13.93
CA ALA A 165 -19.08 6.29 12.65
C ALA A 165 -18.07 6.86 11.65
N GLU A 166 -17.98 8.18 11.55
CA GLU A 166 -17.07 8.87 10.62
C GLU A 166 -15.73 9.27 11.29
N TYR A 167 -15.43 8.75 12.48
CA TYR A 167 -14.13 8.90 13.13
C TYR A 167 -13.16 7.81 12.61
N PRO A 168 -11.83 8.08 12.59
CA PRO A 168 -10.88 7.10 12.14
C PRO A 168 -10.86 5.87 13.05
N VAL A 169 -10.69 4.70 12.48
CA VAL A 169 -10.51 3.47 13.27
C VAL A 169 -9.15 3.48 13.96
N VAL A 170 -9.13 3.14 15.24
CA VAL A 170 -7.92 2.96 16.05
C VAL A 170 -8.00 1.65 16.84
N GLY A 171 -6.92 1.28 17.50
CA GLY A 171 -6.82 -0.04 18.15
C GLY A 171 -6.58 -1.16 17.15
N VAL A 172 -6.19 -0.82 15.92
CA VAL A 172 -5.84 -1.77 14.86
C VAL A 172 -4.31 -1.89 14.75
N ASN A 173 -3.83 -3.11 14.68
CA ASN A 173 -2.44 -3.36 14.39
C ASN A 173 -2.18 -3.42 12.87
N TRP A 174 -0.92 -3.43 12.46
CA TRP A 174 -0.55 -3.43 11.05
C TRP A 174 -1.10 -4.64 10.28
N VAL A 175 -1.09 -5.83 10.89
CA VAL A 175 -1.58 -7.06 10.24
C VAL A 175 -3.08 -6.97 9.97
N GLN A 176 -3.85 -6.42 10.92
CA GLN A 176 -5.29 -6.19 10.74
C GLN A 176 -5.59 -5.16 9.64
N ALA A 177 -4.77 -4.11 9.54
CA ALA A 177 -4.89 -3.13 8.46
C ALA A 177 -4.65 -3.76 7.08
N VAL A 178 -3.67 -4.66 6.95
CA VAL A 178 -3.42 -5.42 5.72
C VAL A 178 -4.57 -6.38 5.40
N GLN A 179 -5.11 -7.07 6.39
CA GLN A 179 -6.25 -7.97 6.20
C GLN A 179 -7.51 -7.22 5.74
N PHE A 180 -7.78 -6.05 6.31
CA PHE A 180 -8.86 -5.18 5.84
C PHE A 180 -8.66 -4.78 4.37
N SER A 181 -7.44 -4.43 3.99
CA SER A 181 -7.11 -4.04 2.60
C SER A 181 -7.36 -5.18 1.61
N SER A 182 -6.95 -6.39 1.97
CA SER A 182 -7.20 -7.60 1.19
C SER A 182 -8.70 -7.90 1.05
N TRP A 183 -9.44 -7.86 2.17
CA TRP A 183 -10.90 -8.02 2.15
C TRP A 183 -11.58 -6.99 1.24
N ARG A 184 -11.19 -5.72 1.33
CA ARG A 184 -11.73 -4.64 0.50
C ARG A 184 -11.48 -4.88 -0.98
N THR A 185 -10.29 -5.37 -1.34
CA THR A 185 -9.95 -5.76 -2.72
C THR A 185 -10.95 -6.78 -3.25
N ASP A 186 -11.20 -7.82 -2.48
CA ASP A 186 -12.10 -8.89 -2.88
C ASP A 186 -13.54 -8.40 -3.03
N ARG A 187 -14.03 -7.61 -2.08
CA ARG A 187 -15.41 -7.09 -2.14
C ARG A 187 -15.63 -6.13 -3.30
N VAL A 188 -14.64 -5.28 -3.59
CA VAL A 188 -14.75 -4.35 -4.73
C VAL A 188 -14.72 -5.09 -6.06
N ASN A 189 -13.81 -6.04 -6.23
CA ASN A 189 -13.70 -6.82 -7.46
C ASN A 189 -14.92 -7.74 -7.66
N GLU A 190 -15.43 -8.34 -6.59
CA GLU A 190 -16.67 -9.12 -6.62
C GLU A 190 -17.86 -8.27 -7.12
N ALA A 191 -18.00 -7.05 -6.62
CA ALA A 191 -19.04 -6.12 -7.05
C ALA A 191 -18.89 -5.70 -8.54
N ILE A 192 -17.67 -5.51 -9.02
CA ILE A 192 -17.38 -5.20 -10.42
C ILE A 192 -17.76 -6.40 -11.31
N LEU A 193 -17.38 -7.60 -10.93
CA LEU A 193 -17.71 -8.81 -11.69
C LEU A 193 -19.21 -9.08 -11.73
N GLU A 194 -19.93 -8.83 -10.63
CA GLU A 194 -21.39 -8.90 -10.58
C GLU A 194 -22.03 -7.86 -11.51
N ARG A 195 -21.61 -6.59 -11.41
CA ARG A 195 -22.06 -5.50 -12.26
C ARG A 195 -21.89 -5.84 -13.75
N ASP A 196 -20.75 -6.41 -14.09
CA ASP A 196 -20.38 -6.73 -15.47
C ASP A 196 -20.93 -8.11 -15.92
N GLY A 197 -21.67 -8.82 -15.08
CA GLY A 197 -22.38 -10.05 -15.41
C GLY A 197 -21.52 -11.31 -15.49
N TYR A 198 -20.33 -11.31 -14.90
CA TYR A 198 -19.47 -12.49 -14.72
C TYR A 198 -19.86 -13.33 -13.51
N LEU A 199 -20.51 -12.72 -12.53
CA LEU A 199 -21.09 -13.38 -11.35
C LEU A 199 -22.61 -13.26 -11.36
N ALA A 200 -23.28 -14.14 -10.63
CA ALA A 200 -24.73 -14.09 -10.44
C ALA A 200 -25.10 -12.81 -9.68
N LYS A 201 -26.29 -12.30 -9.96
CA LYS A 201 -26.82 -11.15 -9.24
C LYS A 201 -26.99 -11.51 -7.76
N ASP A 202 -26.57 -10.62 -6.88
CA ASP A 202 -26.66 -10.77 -5.43
C ASP A 202 -25.86 -11.97 -4.87
N ALA A 203 -24.89 -12.54 -5.63
CA ALA A 203 -24.02 -13.62 -5.20
C ALA A 203 -23.31 -13.31 -3.87
N ARG A 204 -22.83 -12.07 -3.71
CA ARG A 204 -22.14 -11.56 -2.52
C ARG A 204 -22.95 -11.66 -1.20
N TYR A 205 -24.28 -11.80 -1.28
CA TYR A 205 -25.12 -11.96 -0.09
C TYR A 205 -25.40 -13.43 0.24
N GLN A 206 -25.05 -14.36 -0.66
CA GLN A 206 -25.30 -15.79 -0.51
C GLN A 206 -24.05 -16.58 -0.08
N VAL A 207 -22.96 -15.87 0.22
CA VAL A 207 -21.68 -16.47 0.64
C VAL A 207 -21.75 -17.01 2.05
N ASP A 208 -21.11 -18.16 2.25
CA ASP A 208 -20.84 -18.80 3.54
C ASP A 208 -19.36 -19.16 3.67
N ALA A 209 -18.96 -19.76 4.78
CA ALA A 209 -17.55 -20.08 5.05
C ALA A 209 -16.92 -21.03 4.02
N THR A 210 -17.72 -21.81 3.29
CA THR A 210 -17.27 -22.74 2.25
C THR A 210 -17.31 -22.13 0.85
N SER A 211 -18.00 -21.00 0.68
CA SER A 211 -18.27 -20.38 -0.62
C SER A 211 -17.94 -18.88 -0.63
N THR A 212 -16.72 -18.53 -0.22
CA THR A 212 -16.25 -17.17 -0.26
C THR A 212 -15.63 -16.81 -1.61
N PHE A 213 -15.65 -15.52 -1.94
CA PHE A 213 -14.95 -14.98 -3.10
C PHE A 213 -13.60 -14.41 -2.71
N SER A 214 -12.57 -14.76 -3.47
CA SER A 214 -11.27 -14.10 -3.46
C SER A 214 -10.87 -13.75 -4.90
N THR A 215 -10.38 -12.55 -5.10
CA THR A 215 -9.90 -12.06 -6.41
C THR A 215 -8.77 -12.94 -6.93
N ASP A 216 -7.87 -13.32 -6.03
CA ASP A 216 -6.70 -14.13 -6.35
C ASP A 216 -7.10 -15.55 -6.78
N THR A 217 -8.00 -16.18 -6.05
CA THR A 217 -8.59 -17.49 -6.42
C THR A 217 -9.34 -17.40 -7.74
N TYR A 218 -10.12 -16.35 -7.96
CA TYR A 218 -10.85 -16.15 -9.21
C TYR A 218 -9.91 -16.02 -10.43
N LEU A 219 -8.76 -15.36 -10.29
CA LEU A 219 -7.81 -15.17 -11.39
C LEU A 219 -6.98 -16.43 -11.68
N ASN A 220 -6.59 -17.16 -10.65
CA ASN A 220 -5.61 -18.24 -10.75
C ASN A 220 -6.25 -19.65 -10.74
N ALA A 221 -7.38 -19.80 -10.07
CA ALA A 221 -8.14 -21.05 -10.00
C ALA A 221 -9.66 -20.80 -10.12
N PRO A 222 -10.13 -20.21 -11.24
CA PRO A 222 -11.51 -19.72 -11.36
C PRO A 222 -12.57 -20.77 -11.06
N SER A 223 -12.32 -22.02 -11.42
CA SER A 223 -13.26 -23.12 -11.14
C SER A 223 -13.46 -23.44 -9.66
N GLN A 224 -12.55 -22.99 -8.79
CA GLN A 224 -12.61 -23.21 -7.34
C GLN A 224 -13.23 -22.01 -6.59
N THR A 225 -13.51 -20.92 -7.28
CA THR A 225 -14.15 -19.73 -6.69
C THR A 225 -15.52 -20.11 -6.13
N TYR A 226 -15.87 -19.54 -4.98
CA TYR A 226 -17.07 -19.91 -4.21
C TYR A 226 -17.13 -21.40 -3.84
N GLY A 227 -15.98 -22.02 -3.57
CA GLY A 227 -15.94 -23.47 -3.28
C GLY A 227 -16.39 -24.33 -4.46
N GLY A 228 -16.20 -23.83 -5.70
CA GLY A 228 -16.63 -24.50 -6.93
C GLY A 228 -18.05 -24.17 -7.40
N LYS A 229 -18.85 -23.41 -6.64
CA LYS A 229 -20.23 -23.05 -7.00
C LYS A 229 -20.33 -22.04 -8.16
N ILE A 230 -19.21 -21.47 -8.59
CA ILE A 230 -19.15 -20.52 -9.72
C ILE A 230 -19.60 -21.16 -11.06
N ALA A 231 -19.42 -22.46 -11.23
CA ALA A 231 -19.89 -23.17 -12.42
C ALA A 231 -21.43 -23.35 -12.47
N GLY A 232 -22.13 -23.01 -11.39
CA GLY A 232 -23.57 -23.15 -11.22
C GLY A 232 -24.24 -21.90 -10.70
N GLU A 233 -24.76 -21.96 -9.49
CA GLU A 233 -25.62 -20.93 -8.88
C GLU A 233 -24.96 -19.54 -8.77
N MET A 234 -23.64 -19.49 -8.54
CA MET A 234 -22.90 -18.26 -8.35
C MET A 234 -22.34 -17.68 -9.67
N GLY A 235 -22.45 -18.43 -10.78
CA GLY A 235 -21.97 -18.01 -12.09
C GLY A 235 -22.85 -16.96 -12.74
N GLY A 236 -22.22 -16.09 -13.51
CA GLY A 236 -22.90 -15.03 -14.25
C GLY A 236 -23.55 -15.52 -15.56
N LYS A 237 -24.24 -14.59 -16.21
CA LYS A 237 -24.92 -14.86 -17.49
C LYS A 237 -23.99 -14.81 -18.71
N LYS A 238 -22.73 -14.40 -18.53
CA LYS A 238 -21.75 -14.39 -19.62
C LYS A 238 -21.29 -15.80 -19.94
N THR A 239 -21.65 -16.27 -21.11
CA THR A 239 -21.25 -17.57 -21.61
C THR A 239 -20.45 -17.43 -22.90
N ASN A 240 -19.60 -18.43 -23.17
CA ASN A 240 -18.95 -18.58 -24.47
C ASN A 240 -19.96 -19.05 -25.55
N LYS A 241 -19.51 -19.27 -26.78
CA LYS A 241 -20.35 -19.77 -27.87
C LYS A 241 -20.91 -21.18 -27.62
N GLU A 242 -20.31 -21.92 -26.70
CA GLU A 242 -20.65 -23.29 -26.35
C GLU A 242 -21.58 -23.35 -25.14
N GLY A 243 -21.98 -22.19 -24.59
CA GLY A 243 -22.87 -22.09 -23.44
C GLY A 243 -22.17 -22.23 -22.08
N GLU A 244 -20.84 -22.33 -22.05
CA GLU A 244 -20.08 -22.43 -20.80
C GLU A 244 -19.83 -21.05 -20.18
N ALA A 245 -19.76 -20.97 -18.86
CA ALA A 245 -19.46 -19.74 -18.14
C ALA A 245 -18.10 -19.15 -18.54
N THR A 246 -18.10 -17.88 -18.86
CA THR A 246 -16.88 -17.14 -19.22
C THR A 246 -16.35 -16.37 -18.02
N TYR A 247 -15.08 -16.57 -17.70
CA TYR A 247 -14.40 -15.87 -16.61
C TYR A 247 -13.68 -14.62 -17.13
N ALA A 248 -13.70 -13.55 -16.34
CA ALA A 248 -12.90 -12.38 -16.61
C ALA A 248 -11.43 -12.72 -16.33
N LYS A 249 -10.58 -12.49 -17.32
CA LYS A 249 -9.12 -12.68 -17.18
C LYS A 249 -8.47 -11.35 -16.81
N GLN A 250 -7.28 -11.40 -16.26
CA GLN A 250 -6.49 -10.18 -15.99
C GLN A 250 -6.29 -9.35 -17.28
N THR A 251 -6.16 -10.01 -18.43
CA THR A 251 -6.06 -9.36 -19.75
C THR A 251 -7.31 -8.60 -20.18
N SER A 252 -8.45 -8.80 -19.52
CA SER A 252 -9.67 -8.02 -19.77
C SER A 252 -9.58 -6.59 -19.27
N GLY A 253 -8.72 -6.32 -18.25
CA GLY A 253 -8.58 -5.02 -17.61
C GLY A 253 -9.80 -4.58 -16.80
N ILE A 254 -10.70 -5.50 -16.44
CA ILE A 254 -11.94 -5.19 -15.69
C ILE A 254 -11.65 -5.13 -14.19
N LEU A 255 -10.83 -6.05 -13.70
CA LEU A 255 -10.50 -6.14 -12.28
C LEU A 255 -9.53 -5.03 -11.88
N LEU A 256 -9.78 -4.45 -10.72
CA LEU A 256 -8.89 -3.48 -10.11
C LEU A 256 -7.71 -4.18 -9.42
N PRO A 257 -6.54 -3.53 -9.39
CA PRO A 257 -5.43 -3.94 -8.53
C PRO A 257 -5.83 -3.98 -7.06
N GLU A 258 -5.01 -4.61 -6.26
CA GLU A 258 -5.25 -4.73 -4.82
C GLU A 258 -5.25 -3.36 -4.11
N TYR A 259 -6.16 -3.21 -3.17
CA TYR A 259 -6.05 -2.24 -2.11
C TYR A 259 -4.97 -2.72 -1.14
N ARG A 260 -4.06 -1.86 -0.78
CA ARG A 260 -2.95 -2.14 0.12
C ARG A 260 -2.63 -0.93 0.98
N LEU A 261 -1.82 -1.08 1.98
CA LEU A 261 -1.24 0.07 2.63
C LEU A 261 -0.34 0.83 1.65
N PRO A 262 -0.28 2.17 1.72
CA PRO A 262 0.68 2.94 0.95
C PRO A 262 2.10 2.59 1.37
N THR A 263 3.06 2.66 0.46
CA THR A 263 4.46 2.67 0.85
C THR A 263 4.81 3.99 1.55
N GLU A 264 5.88 4.00 2.33
CA GLU A 264 6.32 5.20 3.03
C GLU A 264 6.56 6.37 2.05
N VAL A 265 7.16 6.07 0.90
CA VAL A 265 7.42 7.05 -0.16
C VAL A 265 6.13 7.59 -0.77
N GLU A 266 5.19 6.71 -1.10
CA GLU A 266 3.88 7.11 -1.62
C GLU A 266 3.12 7.99 -0.62
N TRP A 267 3.14 7.59 0.65
CA TRP A 267 2.46 8.33 1.71
C TRP A 267 3.04 9.74 1.88
N GLU A 268 4.38 9.86 1.95
CA GLU A 268 5.03 11.15 2.11
C GLU A 268 4.86 12.05 0.88
N TYR A 269 4.95 11.47 -0.32
CA TYR A 269 4.66 12.17 -1.57
C TYR A 269 3.24 12.74 -1.60
N ALA A 270 2.26 11.92 -1.23
CA ALA A 270 0.87 12.31 -1.18
C ALA A 270 0.60 13.38 -0.12
N ALA A 271 1.24 13.28 1.06
CA ALA A 271 1.11 14.24 2.13
C ALA A 271 1.73 15.60 1.76
N LYS A 272 2.93 15.60 1.23
CA LYS A 272 3.60 16.83 0.77
C LYS A 272 2.86 17.53 -0.37
N SER A 273 2.18 16.78 -1.24
CA SER A 273 1.32 17.31 -2.31
C SER A 273 1.90 18.55 -3.02
N LEU A 274 3.07 18.40 -3.64
CA LEU A 274 3.82 19.50 -4.28
C LEU A 274 3.21 19.96 -5.63
N GLY A 275 2.00 19.49 -5.96
CA GLY A 275 1.31 19.86 -7.19
C GLY A 275 0.79 21.29 -7.13
N GLY A 276 1.31 22.17 -7.96
CA GLY A 276 0.80 23.53 -8.10
C GLY A 276 1.48 24.59 -7.23
N ILE A 277 2.36 24.23 -6.32
CA ILE A 277 3.07 25.17 -5.46
C ILE A 277 4.33 25.68 -6.17
N ARG A 278 4.38 26.97 -6.47
CA ARG A 278 5.56 27.59 -7.07
C ARG A 278 6.62 27.98 -6.07
N GLU A 279 6.24 28.31 -4.85
CA GLU A 279 7.13 28.75 -3.77
C GLU A 279 7.93 27.58 -3.19
N TYR A 280 7.30 26.40 -3.08
CA TYR A 280 7.91 25.17 -2.57
C TYR A 280 7.97 24.13 -3.68
N ASN A 281 8.85 24.33 -4.65
CA ASN A 281 9.02 23.38 -5.74
C ASN A 281 9.94 22.22 -5.34
N SER A 282 10.04 21.20 -6.20
CA SER A 282 10.89 20.02 -5.98
C SER A 282 12.38 20.35 -5.77
N LEU A 283 12.86 21.49 -6.26
CA LEU A 283 14.24 21.94 -6.09
C LEU A 283 14.46 22.59 -4.71
N GLN A 284 13.46 23.26 -4.17
CA GLN A 284 13.54 23.88 -2.84
C GLN A 284 12.98 22.99 -1.73
N GLY A 285 12.12 22.02 -2.07
CA GLY A 285 11.73 20.89 -1.24
C GLY A 285 11.21 21.16 0.17
N ARG A 286 10.93 22.41 0.52
CA ARG A 286 10.80 22.87 1.89
C ARG A 286 9.37 22.97 2.43
N LYS A 287 8.45 22.17 1.89
CA LYS A 287 7.09 22.12 2.45
C LYS A 287 7.09 21.27 3.72
N LYS A 288 6.87 21.91 4.85
CA LYS A 288 6.89 21.27 6.18
C LYS A 288 5.61 20.51 6.52
N TYR A 289 4.45 21.00 6.08
CA TYR A 289 3.15 20.45 6.40
C TYR A 289 2.37 20.10 5.12
N PRO A 290 1.32 19.28 5.20
CA PRO A 290 0.46 18.98 4.06
C PRO A 290 -0.22 20.20 3.43
N TRP A 291 -0.43 21.26 4.18
CA TRP A 291 -1.02 22.52 3.74
C TRP A 291 0.02 23.55 3.30
N ASP A 292 -0.45 24.59 2.64
CA ASP A 292 0.38 25.67 2.11
C ASP A 292 0.73 26.72 3.18
N SER A 293 1.48 26.32 4.19
CA SER A 293 1.99 27.21 5.24
C SER A 293 3.07 26.50 6.07
N GLN A 294 3.98 27.24 6.65
CA GLN A 294 4.92 26.76 7.66
C GLN A 294 4.34 26.78 9.08
N TYR A 295 3.11 27.22 9.23
CA TYR A 295 2.43 27.35 10.51
C TYR A 295 1.29 26.34 10.65
N THR A 296 1.01 25.93 11.87
CA THR A 296 -0.10 25.04 12.19
C THR A 296 -1.47 25.74 12.21
N ARG A 297 -1.47 27.08 12.11
CA ARG A 297 -2.66 27.92 12.07
C ARG A 297 -2.86 28.54 10.69
N SER A 298 -4.11 28.66 10.29
CA SER A 298 -4.50 29.28 9.03
C SER A 298 -4.11 30.77 8.98
N THR A 299 -3.51 31.17 7.88
CA THR A 299 -3.20 32.56 7.56
C THR A 299 -4.25 33.23 6.71
N LYS A 300 -5.24 32.47 6.19
CA LYS A 300 -6.31 32.95 5.31
C LYS A 300 -7.23 33.92 6.07
N ARG A 301 -7.56 35.06 5.48
CA ARG A 301 -8.35 36.14 6.13
C ARG A 301 -9.63 35.66 6.83
N ARG A 302 -10.34 34.69 6.26
CA ARG A 302 -11.63 34.20 6.78
C ARG A 302 -11.46 33.25 7.96
N THR A 303 -10.38 32.48 8.01
CA THR A 303 -10.11 31.41 8.97
C THR A 303 -8.82 31.65 9.73
N ARG A 304 -8.42 32.93 9.84
CA ARG A 304 -7.15 33.31 10.47
C ARG A 304 -7.12 32.89 11.94
N GLY A 305 -6.11 32.09 12.26
CA GLY A 305 -5.91 31.60 13.62
C GLY A 305 -6.51 30.23 13.88
N ASP A 306 -7.42 29.73 13.02
CA ASP A 306 -7.94 28.37 13.13
C ASP A 306 -6.81 27.36 12.95
N LEU A 307 -6.80 26.31 13.75
CA LEU A 307 -5.86 25.20 13.59
C LEU A 307 -6.19 24.40 12.34
N LEU A 308 -5.16 23.84 11.72
CA LEU A 308 -5.25 23.14 10.43
C LEU A 308 -5.19 21.61 10.58
N ALA A 309 -5.01 21.12 11.80
CA ALA A 309 -4.98 19.72 12.14
C ALA A 309 -5.34 19.50 13.60
N ASN A 310 -5.73 18.28 13.94
CA ASN A 310 -5.93 17.82 15.31
C ASN A 310 -4.61 17.29 15.88
N PHE A 311 -4.03 17.98 16.86
CA PHE A 311 -2.76 17.62 17.48
C PHE A 311 -2.58 18.28 18.84
N LYS A 312 -1.72 17.74 19.67
CA LYS A 312 -1.44 18.26 21.01
C LYS A 312 -0.62 19.55 20.97
N GLN A 313 -1.18 20.65 21.46
CA GLN A 313 -0.54 21.96 21.42
C GLN A 313 0.39 22.24 22.61
N GLY A 314 0.08 21.74 23.81
CA GLY A 314 0.85 22.02 25.02
C GLY A 314 0.54 21.12 26.20
N LYS A 315 0.94 21.51 27.40
CA LYS A 315 0.65 20.75 28.64
C LYS A 315 -0.82 20.83 29.08
N GLY A 316 -1.57 21.80 28.61
CA GLY A 316 -2.98 22.01 28.94
C GLY A 316 -3.90 21.80 27.75
N ASP A 317 -3.53 20.95 26.84
CA ASP A 317 -4.09 20.80 25.52
C ASP A 317 -5.56 20.33 25.50
N TYR A 318 -5.91 19.52 26.49
CA TYR A 318 -7.30 19.08 26.67
C TYR A 318 -8.23 20.17 27.16
N GLY A 319 -7.66 21.30 27.49
CA GLY A 319 -8.35 22.33 28.20
C GLY A 319 -8.68 23.57 27.41
N GLY A 320 -8.09 23.88 26.31
CA GLY A 320 -8.29 25.16 25.65
C GLY A 320 -8.64 26.30 26.66
N LEU A 321 -9.17 27.38 26.24
CA LEU A 321 -9.81 28.37 27.13
C LEU A 321 -11.14 27.80 27.67
N ALA A 322 -11.26 27.72 28.99
CA ALA A 322 -12.48 27.24 29.67
C ALA A 322 -12.87 25.78 29.37
N GLY A 323 -11.90 24.90 29.09
CA GLY A 323 -12.16 23.48 28.88
C GLY A 323 -12.49 23.08 27.45
N TRP A 324 -12.35 23.98 26.47
CA TRP A 324 -12.55 23.69 25.07
C TRP A 324 -11.20 23.53 24.38
N SER A 325 -11.09 22.50 23.51
CA SER A 325 -9.91 22.32 22.67
C SER A 325 -9.87 23.36 21.54
N ASP A 326 -8.70 23.96 21.30
CA ASP A 326 -8.50 24.94 20.22
C ASP A 326 -8.61 24.31 18.82
N ASP A 327 -8.35 23.02 18.71
CA ASP A 327 -8.36 22.26 17.46
C ASP A 327 -9.65 21.47 17.22
N LYS A 328 -10.68 21.68 18.05
CA LYS A 328 -12.01 21.07 17.95
C LYS A 328 -12.12 19.62 18.42
N GLY A 329 -11.04 19.02 18.92
CA GLY A 329 -11.03 17.64 19.39
C GLY A 329 -10.24 17.46 20.68
N ASP A 330 -10.81 16.76 21.66
CA ASP A 330 -10.09 16.33 22.86
C ASP A 330 -9.33 15.02 22.61
N ILE A 331 -9.81 14.26 21.63
CA ILE A 331 -9.28 13.00 21.12
C ILE A 331 -9.31 13.08 19.58
N THR A 332 -9.47 11.97 18.90
CA THR A 332 -9.74 11.95 17.45
C THR A 332 -11.00 12.76 17.09
N VAL A 333 -11.07 13.24 15.87
CA VAL A 333 -12.23 13.92 15.30
C VAL A 333 -12.73 13.20 14.05
N ALA A 334 -13.95 13.51 13.61
CA ALA A 334 -14.48 12.97 12.37
C ALA A 334 -13.59 13.37 11.18
N VAL A 335 -13.39 12.44 10.25
CA VAL A 335 -12.64 12.72 9.03
C VAL A 335 -13.24 13.90 8.26
N LYS A 336 -12.41 14.60 7.50
CA LYS A 336 -12.81 15.83 6.75
C LYS A 336 -13.16 17.04 7.64
N THR A 337 -12.80 17.02 8.90
CA THR A 337 -12.98 18.19 9.78
C THR A 337 -12.08 19.36 9.36
N TYR A 338 -10.91 19.06 8.81
CA TYR A 338 -9.94 20.04 8.34
C TYR A 338 -9.90 20.10 6.80
N PRO A 339 -9.36 21.19 6.22
CA PRO A 339 -9.22 21.30 4.76
C PRO A 339 -8.29 20.22 4.20
N PRO A 340 -8.58 19.71 2.98
CA PRO A 340 -7.69 18.78 2.31
C PRO A 340 -6.41 19.46 1.82
N ASN A 341 -5.40 18.65 1.51
CA ASN A 341 -4.22 19.09 0.80
C ASN A 341 -4.47 19.32 -0.70
N ASP A 342 -3.44 19.68 -1.46
CA ASP A 342 -3.56 20.00 -2.90
C ASP A 342 -3.96 18.79 -3.77
N PHE A 343 -3.79 17.57 -3.31
CA PHE A 343 -4.28 16.37 -3.97
C PHE A 343 -5.73 15.99 -3.58
N GLY A 344 -6.33 16.73 -2.66
CA GLY A 344 -7.68 16.45 -2.16
C GLY A 344 -7.73 15.41 -1.03
N LEU A 345 -6.60 15.12 -0.40
CA LEU A 345 -6.50 14.18 0.72
C LEU A 345 -6.69 14.92 2.05
N TYR A 346 -7.52 14.35 2.91
CA TYR A 346 -7.82 14.88 4.24
C TYR A 346 -6.94 14.21 5.30
N ASP A 347 -6.71 14.92 6.38
CA ASP A 347 -6.11 14.42 7.63
C ASP A 347 -4.72 13.76 7.44
N MET A 348 -3.93 14.24 6.44
CA MET A 348 -2.55 13.77 6.20
C MET A 348 -1.56 14.25 7.27
N ALA A 349 -2.01 14.97 8.27
CA ALA A 349 -1.24 15.36 9.45
C ALA A 349 -2.19 15.55 10.63
N GLY A 350 -1.88 14.92 11.75
CA GLY A 350 -2.73 14.94 12.94
C GLY A 350 -3.89 13.96 12.84
N ASN A 351 -4.87 14.09 13.71
CA ASN A 351 -5.96 13.16 13.93
C ASN A 351 -5.45 11.77 14.35
N VAL A 352 -5.19 10.84 13.43
CA VAL A 352 -4.45 9.62 13.75
C VAL A 352 -3.21 9.49 12.88
N ALA A 353 -2.15 8.95 13.44
CA ALA A 353 -1.01 8.52 12.65
C ALA A 353 -1.38 7.27 11.83
N GLU A 354 -0.68 7.00 10.75
CA GLU A 354 -1.10 5.98 9.79
C GLU A 354 -0.03 4.95 9.54
N TRP A 355 -0.42 3.68 9.61
CA TRP A 355 0.42 2.58 9.20
C TRP A 355 0.76 2.66 7.71
N VAL A 356 2.02 2.42 7.38
CA VAL A 356 2.48 2.23 5.99
C VAL A 356 3.02 0.81 5.80
N ALA A 357 3.25 0.42 4.56
CA ALA A 357 3.64 -0.95 4.24
C ALA A 357 5.06 -1.31 4.69
N ASP A 358 5.93 -0.31 4.85
CA ASP A 358 7.36 -0.51 4.98
C ASP A 358 7.79 -1.02 6.35
N VAL A 359 8.83 -1.87 6.33
CA VAL A 359 9.58 -2.25 7.51
C VAL A 359 10.50 -1.10 7.91
N TYR A 360 10.53 -0.77 9.18
CA TYR A 360 11.39 0.30 9.64
C TYR A 360 12.86 -0.10 9.63
N ARG A 361 13.69 0.77 9.06
CA ARG A 361 15.14 0.76 9.18
C ARG A 361 15.63 2.19 9.46
N PRO A 362 16.53 2.38 10.43
CA PRO A 362 17.01 3.72 10.79
C PRO A 362 17.83 4.37 9.68
N ILE A 363 18.58 3.60 8.93
CA ILE A 363 19.38 4.11 7.81
C ILE A 363 18.62 3.86 6.51
N VAL A 364 18.33 4.94 5.81
CA VAL A 364 17.81 4.92 4.44
C VAL A 364 18.98 5.28 3.54
N ASP A 365 19.41 4.35 2.72
CA ASP A 365 20.44 4.58 1.71
C ASP A 365 19.78 5.28 0.51
N ASP A 366 20.51 6.19 -0.12
CA ASP A 366 20.07 6.91 -1.31
C ASP A 366 20.49 6.23 -2.63
N GLU A 367 21.24 5.14 -2.56
CA GLU A 367 21.54 4.32 -3.72
C GLU A 367 20.33 3.44 -4.12
N ILE A 368 19.96 3.48 -5.40
CA ILE A 368 18.83 2.70 -5.98
C ILE A 368 19.00 1.17 -5.76
N THR A 369 20.22 0.73 -5.53
CA THR A 369 20.57 -0.68 -5.28
C THR A 369 20.51 -1.06 -3.81
N ASP A 370 20.08 -0.17 -2.92
CA ASP A 370 20.04 -0.47 -1.51
C ASP A 370 18.90 -1.43 -1.16
N PHE A 371 19.30 -2.58 -0.70
CA PHE A 371 18.38 -3.60 -0.22
C PHE A 371 17.76 -3.27 1.16
N ASN A 372 18.27 -2.28 1.88
CA ASN A 372 17.72 -1.88 3.18
C ASN A 372 16.29 -1.38 3.08
N TYR A 373 15.96 -0.73 1.97
CA TYR A 373 14.62 -0.19 1.73
C TYR A 373 13.52 -1.26 1.73
N TYR A 374 13.84 -2.44 1.20
CA TYR A 374 12.89 -3.57 1.13
C TYR A 374 13.16 -4.64 2.19
N ARG A 375 14.11 -4.42 3.05
CA ARG A 375 14.51 -5.37 4.07
C ARG A 375 13.34 -5.70 5.00
N GLY A 376 13.22 -6.99 5.35
CA GLY A 376 12.15 -7.49 6.20
C GLY A 376 10.84 -7.81 5.47
N ASN A 377 10.67 -7.39 4.22
CA ASN A 377 9.51 -7.76 3.42
C ASN A 377 9.69 -9.19 2.89
N VAL A 378 8.75 -10.07 3.23
CA VAL A 378 8.74 -11.45 2.79
C VAL A 378 7.86 -11.57 1.55
N TYR A 379 8.47 -11.95 0.43
CA TYR A 379 7.72 -12.22 -0.79
C TYR A 379 7.06 -13.58 -0.72
N MET A 380 5.78 -13.64 -1.09
CA MET A 380 4.96 -14.83 -1.01
C MET A 380 4.64 -15.36 -2.41
N LYS A 381 4.49 -16.67 -2.54
CA LYS A 381 3.96 -17.35 -3.73
C LYS A 381 2.80 -18.26 -3.35
N HIS A 382 1.99 -18.63 -4.33
CA HIS A 382 0.90 -19.59 -4.09
C HIS A 382 1.48 -20.99 -3.83
N ALA A 383 0.92 -21.66 -2.84
CA ALA A 383 1.23 -23.04 -2.55
C ALA A 383 0.66 -23.96 -3.65
N ILE A 384 1.49 -24.89 -4.12
CA ILE A 384 1.10 -25.88 -5.13
C ILE A 384 1.02 -27.25 -4.45
N GLY A 385 -0.06 -27.95 -4.66
CA GLY A 385 -0.27 -29.30 -4.17
C GLY A 385 0.50 -30.36 -4.96
N GLU A 386 0.48 -31.58 -4.47
CA GLU A 386 1.11 -32.73 -5.15
C GLU A 386 0.52 -33.00 -6.54
N ASP A 387 -0.72 -32.60 -6.76
CA ASP A 387 -1.42 -32.70 -8.05
C ASP A 387 -1.06 -31.56 -9.03
N GLY A 388 -0.13 -30.68 -8.66
CA GLY A 388 0.29 -29.54 -9.46
C GLY A 388 -0.72 -28.39 -9.50
N LYS A 389 -1.80 -28.44 -8.72
CA LYS A 389 -2.80 -27.38 -8.63
C LYS A 389 -2.53 -26.47 -7.44
N GLN A 390 -3.00 -25.23 -7.55
CA GLN A 390 -2.95 -24.30 -6.42
C GLN A 390 -3.88 -24.74 -5.30
N ILE A 391 -3.42 -24.59 -4.07
CA ILE A 391 -4.18 -24.99 -2.88
C ILE A 391 -5.08 -23.84 -2.45
N VAL A 392 -6.40 -24.09 -2.42
CA VAL A 392 -7.37 -23.16 -1.84
C VAL A 392 -7.53 -23.49 -0.36
N VAL A 393 -7.59 -22.47 0.47
CA VAL A 393 -7.85 -22.61 1.91
C VAL A 393 -9.31 -22.99 2.11
N THR A 394 -9.53 -24.10 2.79
CA THR A 394 -10.86 -24.57 3.22
C THR A 394 -11.03 -24.30 4.72
N PRO A 395 -12.27 -24.32 5.24
CA PRO A 395 -12.50 -24.12 6.67
C PRO A 395 -11.71 -25.05 7.59
N GLU A 396 -11.39 -26.27 7.12
CA GLU A 396 -10.67 -27.26 7.92
C GLU A 396 -9.15 -27.05 7.94
N ASN A 397 -8.60 -26.31 6.94
CA ASN A 397 -7.13 -26.14 6.81
C ASN A 397 -6.65 -24.70 7.05
N VAL A 398 -7.47 -23.86 7.66
CA VAL A 398 -7.08 -22.50 8.04
C VAL A 398 -5.88 -22.55 8.98
N LYS A 399 -4.82 -21.84 8.61
CA LYS A 399 -3.65 -21.66 9.47
C LYS A 399 -3.77 -20.37 10.26
N TYR A 400 -3.46 -20.47 11.55
CA TYR A 400 -3.47 -19.33 12.46
C TYR A 400 -2.05 -18.99 12.90
N ASP A 401 -1.75 -17.71 12.94
CA ASP A 401 -0.51 -17.18 13.48
C ASP A 401 -0.80 -16.53 14.83
N THR A 402 0.02 -16.85 15.82
CA THR A 402 -0.05 -16.21 17.14
C THR A 402 0.96 -15.07 17.17
N LEU A 403 0.48 -13.86 17.28
CA LEU A 403 1.31 -12.66 17.40
C LEU A 403 1.99 -12.62 18.76
N MET A 404 3.07 -11.84 18.89
CA MET A 404 3.83 -11.76 20.16
C MET A 404 3.02 -11.20 21.33
N ASN A 405 1.94 -10.45 21.07
CA ASN A 405 0.99 -10.02 22.10
C ASN A 405 -0.06 -11.09 22.47
N GLY A 406 0.07 -12.31 21.95
CA GLY A 406 -0.86 -13.40 22.20
C GLY A 406 -2.14 -13.40 21.34
N LYS A 407 -2.32 -12.41 20.47
CA LYS A 407 -3.48 -12.34 19.56
C LYS A 407 -3.34 -13.38 18.46
N ILE A 408 -4.38 -14.16 18.22
CA ILE A 408 -4.45 -15.17 17.16
C ILE A 408 -5.12 -14.54 15.93
N ILE A 409 -4.46 -14.65 14.79
CA ILE A 409 -4.95 -14.10 13.51
C ILE A 409 -4.89 -15.21 12.45
N ALA A 410 -5.93 -15.30 11.62
CA ALA A 410 -5.93 -16.21 10.47
C ALA A 410 -4.95 -15.70 9.41
N ARG A 411 -4.04 -16.56 8.94
CA ARG A 411 -3.08 -16.19 7.89
C ARG A 411 -3.77 -15.91 6.56
N ASN A 412 -4.66 -16.79 6.15
CA ASN A 412 -5.52 -16.65 4.98
C ASN A 412 -6.93 -17.07 5.34
N LEU A 413 -7.91 -16.37 4.82
CA LEU A 413 -9.32 -16.74 4.99
C LEU A 413 -9.69 -17.93 4.09
N PRO A 414 -10.69 -18.73 4.46
CA PRO A 414 -11.27 -19.75 3.56
C PRO A 414 -11.67 -19.11 2.22
N GLY A 415 -11.40 -19.84 1.14
CA GLY A 415 -11.61 -19.36 -0.23
C GLY A 415 -10.42 -18.63 -0.84
N ASN A 416 -9.42 -18.19 -0.07
CA ASN A 416 -8.18 -17.62 -0.57
C ASN A 416 -7.20 -18.73 -0.98
N LEU A 417 -6.27 -18.41 -1.88
CA LEU A 417 -5.16 -19.29 -2.17
C LEU A 417 -4.19 -19.34 -0.99
N ALA A 418 -3.74 -20.53 -0.65
CA ALA A 418 -2.71 -20.70 0.36
C ALA A 418 -1.39 -20.11 -0.15
N THR A 419 -0.67 -19.40 0.71
CA THR A 419 0.59 -18.75 0.38
C THR A 419 1.74 -19.32 1.19
N VAL A 420 2.91 -19.37 0.57
CA VAL A 420 4.19 -19.76 1.20
C VAL A 420 5.27 -18.76 0.80
N PRO A 421 6.29 -18.55 1.63
CA PRO A 421 7.41 -17.70 1.26
C PRO A 421 8.12 -18.21 -0.01
N ILE A 422 8.60 -17.27 -0.84
CA ILE A 422 9.40 -17.59 -2.01
C ILE A 422 10.75 -18.19 -1.55
N ASP A 423 11.13 -19.31 -2.15
CA ASP A 423 12.42 -19.94 -1.89
C ASP A 423 13.56 -19.12 -2.53
N SER A 424 14.68 -19.00 -1.83
CA SER A 424 15.89 -18.33 -2.33
C SER A 424 16.43 -18.94 -3.63
N ASN A 425 16.20 -20.22 -3.86
CA ASN A 425 16.61 -20.91 -5.09
C ASN A 425 15.77 -20.54 -6.31
N GLU A 426 14.57 -20.02 -6.14
CA GLU A 426 13.66 -19.65 -7.22
C GLU A 426 13.93 -18.26 -7.78
N THR A 427 14.60 -17.42 -7.01
CA THR A 427 14.77 -16.02 -7.37
C THR A 427 16.14 -15.50 -6.96
N TYR A 428 17.15 -15.78 -7.75
CA TYR A 428 18.43 -15.10 -7.57
C TYR A 428 18.35 -13.57 -7.78
N LEU A 429 17.24 -13.06 -8.33
CA LEU A 429 16.94 -11.64 -8.52
C LEU A 429 15.98 -11.05 -7.49
N ARG A 430 15.33 -11.89 -6.66
CA ARG A 430 14.40 -11.44 -5.63
C ARG A 430 14.81 -12.07 -4.32
N TYR A 431 15.48 -11.31 -3.50
CA TYR A 431 15.87 -11.77 -2.18
C TYR A 431 14.64 -11.88 -1.27
N ASN A 432 14.62 -12.93 -0.46
CA ASN A 432 13.83 -12.93 0.73
C ASN A 432 14.62 -12.13 1.78
N PHE A 433 14.23 -10.90 2.01
CA PHE A 433 15.00 -9.97 2.82
C PHE A 433 15.00 -10.29 4.31
N THR A 434 14.26 -11.29 4.77
CA THR A 434 14.37 -11.80 6.15
C THR A 434 15.75 -12.40 6.45
N HIS A 435 16.48 -12.79 5.40
CA HIS A 435 17.82 -13.39 5.48
C HIS A 435 18.86 -12.56 4.72
N SER A 436 18.67 -11.25 4.62
CA SER A 436 19.56 -10.45 3.79
C SER A 436 21.00 -10.51 4.27
N ASP A 437 21.90 -10.87 3.35
CA ASP A 437 23.33 -10.63 3.45
C ASP A 437 23.61 -9.13 3.27
N ASN A 438 23.14 -8.34 4.18
CA ASN A 438 23.05 -6.93 4.00
C ASN A 438 24.43 -6.27 4.03
N ARG A 439 24.66 -5.34 3.11
CA ARG A 439 25.89 -4.56 3.04
C ARG A 439 26.01 -3.58 4.19
N SER A 440 24.89 -3.17 4.77
CA SER A 440 24.89 -2.23 5.90
C SER A 440 24.89 -2.98 7.23
N TYR A 441 26.05 -3.10 7.82
CA TYR A 441 26.22 -3.71 9.14
C TYR A 441 25.76 -2.80 10.29
N HIS A 442 25.27 -1.60 9.99
CA HIS A 442 25.04 -0.54 10.96
C HIS A 442 23.59 -0.10 11.07
N ASP A 443 22.66 -0.80 10.44
CA ASP A 443 21.25 -0.41 10.43
C ASP A 443 20.50 -0.63 11.75
N GLY A 444 21.21 -1.10 12.79
CA GLY A 444 20.71 -1.15 14.15
C GLY A 444 19.71 -2.26 14.44
N ASP A 445 19.38 -3.12 13.49
CA ASP A 445 18.42 -4.18 13.68
C ASP A 445 19.02 -5.46 14.30
N LYS A 446 18.14 -6.33 14.77
CA LYS A 446 18.53 -7.65 15.35
C LYS A 446 19.22 -8.55 14.34
N SER A 447 18.90 -8.44 13.05
CA SER A 447 19.49 -9.28 12.00
C SER A 447 20.89 -8.84 11.62
N SER A 448 21.20 -7.54 11.67
CA SER A 448 22.54 -7.01 11.39
C SER A 448 23.62 -7.62 12.26
N THR A 449 23.28 -8.00 13.48
CA THR A 449 24.22 -8.65 14.40
C THR A 449 24.55 -10.08 14.00
N ARG A 450 23.80 -10.73 13.12
CA ARG A 450 24.11 -12.07 12.62
C ARG A 450 25.40 -12.10 11.80
N ASN A 451 25.61 -11.12 10.97
CA ASN A 451 26.82 -11.05 10.14
C ASN A 451 28.07 -10.90 11.01
N TYR A 452 27.95 -10.16 12.10
CA TYR A 452 29.03 -10.09 13.09
C TYR A 452 29.21 -11.39 13.84
N ARG A 453 28.14 -12.07 14.20
CA ARG A 453 28.21 -13.38 14.82
C ARG A 453 28.93 -14.39 13.93
N ASN A 454 28.55 -14.46 12.65
CA ASN A 454 29.10 -15.43 11.73
C ASN A 454 30.60 -15.23 11.50
N GLN A 455 31.05 -13.99 11.40
CA GLN A 455 32.48 -13.69 11.35
C GLN A 455 33.21 -14.11 12.62
N ASN A 456 32.55 -14.06 13.75
CA ASN A 456 33.14 -14.37 15.05
C ASN A 456 32.99 -15.83 15.44
N ASP A 457 31.93 -16.49 15.01
CA ASP A 457 31.78 -17.93 15.11
C ASP A 457 32.87 -18.64 14.29
N LEU A 458 33.26 -18.05 13.16
CA LEU A 458 34.40 -18.53 12.35
C LEU A 458 35.77 -18.27 12.98
N MET A 459 35.87 -17.30 13.88
CA MET A 459 37.11 -17.00 14.63
C MET A 459 37.16 -17.65 16.00
N ALA A 460 36.15 -18.30 16.49
CA ALA A 460 35.83 -18.27 17.91
C ALA A 460 35.81 -19.56 18.67
N GLU A 461 36.33 -20.60 18.21
CA GLU A 461 36.71 -21.63 19.21
C GLU A 461 37.96 -21.13 19.97
N GLY A 462 37.77 -20.11 20.82
CA GLY A 462 38.78 -19.65 21.76
C GLY A 462 39.23 -18.19 21.71
N SER A 463 38.73 -17.35 20.85
CA SER A 463 39.12 -15.94 20.80
C SER A 463 38.26 -15.04 21.67
N GLU A 464 38.88 -14.11 22.40
CA GLU A 464 38.17 -13.02 23.07
C GLU A 464 37.56 -12.11 21.99
N TYR A 465 36.24 -12.10 21.92
CA TYR A 465 35.50 -11.30 21.01
C TYR A 465 35.38 -9.86 21.49
N THR A 466 36.02 -8.95 20.81
CA THR A 466 35.88 -7.51 21.03
C THR A 466 35.16 -6.86 19.88
N ASN A 467 33.84 -6.77 19.98
CA ASN A 467 33.07 -6.00 19.02
C ASN A 467 32.57 -4.72 19.69
N SER A 468 32.96 -3.59 19.14
CA SER A 468 32.57 -2.27 19.61
C SER A 468 31.23 -1.79 19.02
N MET A 469 30.55 -2.63 18.27
CA MET A 469 29.31 -2.27 17.60
C MET A 469 28.13 -2.20 18.56
N TYR A 470 27.17 -1.35 18.25
CA TYR A 470 26.00 -1.05 19.07
C TYR A 470 25.22 -2.30 19.51
N ASN A 471 25.08 -3.28 18.66
CA ASN A 471 24.37 -4.54 18.92
C ASN A 471 25.30 -5.73 19.17
N ALA A 472 26.56 -5.50 19.48
CA ALA A 472 27.49 -6.58 19.77
C ALA A 472 27.02 -7.40 20.98
N PRO A 473 27.26 -8.72 20.97
CA PRO A 473 27.07 -9.55 22.16
C PRO A 473 27.89 -8.98 23.32
N ARG A 474 27.26 -8.83 24.47
CA ARG A 474 27.94 -8.31 25.65
C ARG A 474 28.66 -9.47 26.38
N PRO A 475 29.84 -9.24 26.94
CA PRO A 475 30.47 -10.24 27.78
C PRO A 475 29.57 -10.53 28.98
N LYS A 476 29.43 -11.80 29.33
CA LYS A 476 28.67 -12.21 30.50
C LYS A 476 29.31 -11.61 31.76
N ARG A 477 28.48 -11.06 32.62
CA ARG A 477 28.95 -10.48 33.88
C ARG A 477 29.60 -11.59 34.76
N PRO A 478 30.75 -11.31 35.38
CA PRO A 478 31.31 -12.22 36.36
C PRO A 478 30.29 -12.49 37.48
N GLY A 479 30.06 -13.75 37.80
CA GLY A 479 29.12 -14.16 38.86
C GLY A 479 27.71 -14.55 38.36
N SER A 480 27.43 -14.51 37.08
CA SER A 480 26.24 -15.20 36.55
C SER A 480 26.47 -16.71 36.59
N ASP A 481 25.45 -17.49 36.94
CA ASP A 481 25.49 -18.97 37.09
C ASP A 481 25.87 -19.72 35.80
N ILE A 482 26.16 -19.03 34.76
CA ILE A 482 26.60 -19.57 33.49
C ILE A 482 28.12 -19.56 33.51
N SER A 483 28.66 -20.70 33.92
CA SER A 483 30.09 -20.93 33.93
C SER A 483 30.72 -20.66 32.58
N GLY A 484 31.66 -19.74 32.53
CA GLY A 484 32.54 -19.55 31.40
C GLY A 484 32.64 -18.12 30.93
N LYS A 485 33.79 -17.80 30.41
CA LYS A 485 34.08 -16.61 29.63
C LYS A 485 33.30 -16.66 28.27
N GLY A 486 32.01 -16.52 28.33
CA GLY A 486 31.18 -16.53 27.12
C GLY A 486 30.44 -15.21 26.94
N TYR A 487 30.12 -14.87 25.73
CA TYR A 487 29.26 -13.76 25.43
C TYR A 487 27.78 -14.13 25.65
N ASP A 488 27.00 -13.17 26.06
CA ASP A 488 25.57 -13.36 26.18
C ASP A 488 24.99 -13.60 24.78
N THR A 489 24.59 -14.84 24.54
CA THR A 489 23.95 -15.25 23.28
C THR A 489 22.44 -15.23 23.38
N SER A 490 21.88 -14.78 24.53
CA SER A 490 20.44 -14.61 24.67
C SER A 490 19.92 -13.62 23.62
N ASN A 491 18.68 -13.80 23.23
CA ASN A 491 17.99 -12.88 22.31
C ASN A 491 17.59 -11.55 22.99
N ASP A 492 17.99 -11.35 24.24
CA ASP A 492 17.77 -10.13 25.00
C ASP A 492 18.65 -8.99 24.45
N ARG A 493 18.21 -8.42 23.36
CA ARG A 493 18.88 -7.30 22.71
C ARG A 493 18.22 -6.00 23.13
N THR A 494 19.03 -4.96 23.16
CA THR A 494 18.55 -3.60 23.45
C THR A 494 17.82 -2.97 22.27
N SER A 495 18.05 -3.47 21.05
CA SER A 495 17.33 -3.00 19.86
C SER A 495 15.96 -3.65 19.76
N LEU A 496 14.94 -2.82 19.57
CA LEU A 496 13.56 -3.23 19.26
C LEU A 496 13.32 -3.34 17.75
N ILE A 497 14.33 -3.03 16.94
CA ILE A 497 14.22 -3.00 15.48
C ILE A 497 14.45 -4.40 14.92
N ASP A 498 13.46 -4.93 14.22
CA ASP A 498 13.50 -6.20 13.52
C ASP A 498 12.59 -6.16 12.27
N ASP A 499 12.44 -7.29 11.59
CA ASP A 499 11.63 -7.38 10.37
C ASP A 499 10.10 -7.27 10.64
N GLU A 500 9.68 -7.30 11.88
CA GLU A 500 8.27 -7.13 12.29
C GLU A 500 7.96 -5.70 12.75
N VAL A 501 8.91 -4.80 12.69
CA VAL A 501 8.71 -3.39 13.07
C VAL A 501 8.32 -2.58 11.85
N ARG A 502 7.17 -1.92 11.92
CA ARG A 502 6.58 -1.18 10.81
C ARG A 502 6.60 0.32 11.03
N VAL A 503 6.71 1.06 9.94
CA VAL A 503 6.69 2.52 9.94
C VAL A 503 5.25 3.01 10.08
N TYR A 504 5.08 4.12 10.81
CA TYR A 504 3.85 4.93 10.79
C TYR A 504 4.18 6.41 10.68
N LYS A 505 3.29 7.17 10.08
CA LYS A 505 3.53 8.56 9.63
C LYS A 505 2.39 9.48 10.04
N GLY A 506 2.58 10.79 9.93
CA GLY A 506 1.54 11.82 9.95
C GLY A 506 1.29 12.52 11.29
N GLY A 507 1.78 11.96 12.38
CA GLY A 507 1.45 12.46 13.71
C GLY A 507 -0.02 12.19 14.08
N SER A 508 -0.41 12.49 15.30
CA SER A 508 -1.74 12.17 15.82
C SER A 508 -2.23 13.25 16.80
N TRP A 509 -3.48 13.11 17.26
CA TRP A 509 -4.07 13.93 18.31
C TRP A 509 -3.25 13.98 19.61
N ARG A 510 -2.43 12.96 19.89
CA ARG A 510 -1.54 12.88 21.06
C ARG A 510 -0.17 13.54 20.84
N ASP A 511 0.18 13.81 19.58
CA ASP A 511 1.51 14.26 19.20
C ASP A 511 1.59 15.77 19.09
N ARG A 512 2.79 16.32 19.30
CA ARG A 512 3.06 17.73 19.09
C ARG A 512 3.33 18.05 17.63
N ALA A 513 3.26 19.34 17.28
CA ALA A 513 3.44 19.87 15.93
C ALA A 513 4.71 19.35 15.20
N TYR A 514 5.76 18.99 15.93
CA TYR A 514 6.96 18.36 15.35
C TYR A 514 6.65 17.11 14.54
N TRP A 515 5.72 16.27 15.01
CA TRP A 515 5.35 15.01 14.38
C TRP A 515 4.35 15.14 13.23
N LEU A 516 3.82 16.36 12.98
CA LEU A 516 2.94 16.64 11.86
C LEU A 516 3.68 16.81 10.53
N ASP A 517 5.00 16.93 10.57
CA ASP A 517 5.84 16.94 9.37
C ASP A 517 5.78 15.57 8.70
N PRO A 518 5.34 15.49 7.44
CA PRO A 518 5.28 14.24 6.69
C PRO A 518 6.61 13.49 6.61
N ALA A 519 7.73 14.18 6.76
CA ALA A 519 9.07 13.59 6.73
C ALA A 519 9.39 12.78 7.99
N GLN A 520 8.67 13.02 9.10
CA GLN A 520 8.96 12.31 10.35
C GLN A 520 8.61 10.83 10.24
N ARG A 521 9.54 10.00 10.71
CA ARG A 521 9.43 8.55 10.70
C ARG A 521 9.36 8.03 12.12
N ARG A 522 8.36 7.23 12.40
CA ARG A 522 8.22 6.52 13.66
C ARG A 522 7.90 5.06 13.39
N PHE A 523 8.10 4.23 14.37
CA PHE A 523 7.94 2.80 14.21
C PHE A 523 7.37 2.13 15.46
N LEU A 524 6.65 1.05 15.23
CA LEU A 524 6.19 0.13 16.27
C LEU A 524 6.17 -1.29 15.72
N PRO A 525 6.26 -2.30 16.59
CA PRO A 525 6.03 -3.68 16.19
C PRO A 525 4.65 -3.87 15.56
N GLN A 526 4.57 -4.65 14.47
CA GLN A 526 3.37 -4.85 13.66
C GLN A 526 2.17 -5.41 14.43
N TYR A 527 2.39 -6.00 15.61
CA TYR A 527 1.35 -6.56 16.47
C TYR A 527 0.82 -5.59 17.53
N ILE A 528 1.41 -4.42 17.66
CA ILE A 528 0.98 -3.40 18.62
C ILE A 528 -0.19 -2.61 18.05
N ALA A 529 -1.22 -2.43 18.86
CA ALA A 529 -2.34 -1.54 18.59
C ALA A 529 -2.32 -0.37 19.57
N THR A 530 -2.75 0.81 19.11
CA THR A 530 -2.76 2.04 19.91
C THR A 530 -4.04 2.82 19.69
N ASP A 531 -4.31 3.81 20.54
CA ASP A 531 -5.44 4.74 20.42
C ASP A 531 -5.16 5.94 19.50
N TYR A 532 -4.00 5.96 18.85
CA TYR A 532 -3.56 7.08 18.02
C TYR A 532 -3.03 6.67 16.64
N ILE A 533 -3.04 5.38 16.31
CA ILE A 533 -2.64 4.89 14.97
C ILE A 533 -3.84 4.23 14.31
N GLY A 534 -4.16 4.71 13.11
CA GLY A 534 -5.09 4.14 12.16
C GLY A 534 -4.38 3.80 10.85
N PHE A 535 -5.09 3.86 9.73
CA PHE A 535 -4.50 3.62 8.41
C PHE A 535 -5.41 4.15 7.29
N ARG A 536 -4.84 4.28 6.10
CA ARG A 536 -5.56 4.44 4.83
C ARG A 536 -5.02 3.50 3.79
N ASN A 537 -5.80 3.23 2.74
CA ASN A 537 -5.37 2.36 1.67
C ASN A 537 -4.85 3.14 0.47
N ALA A 538 -4.00 2.48 -0.29
CA ALA A 538 -3.58 2.89 -1.63
C ALA A 538 -3.85 1.76 -2.63
N MET A 539 -3.78 2.09 -3.92
CA MET A 539 -3.91 1.14 -5.02
C MET A 539 -2.95 1.56 -6.13
N SER A 540 -2.24 0.61 -6.67
CA SER A 540 -1.34 0.87 -7.79
C SER A 540 -2.13 1.23 -9.04
N ARG A 541 -1.65 2.20 -9.81
CA ARG A 541 -2.20 2.50 -11.12
C ARG A 541 -1.56 1.61 -12.18
N VAL A 542 -2.39 0.94 -12.96
CA VAL A 542 -1.96 0.15 -14.11
C VAL A 542 -1.95 1.01 -15.36
N GLY A 543 -0.80 1.11 -16.01
CA GLY A 543 -0.64 1.91 -17.22
C GLY A 543 -0.51 3.41 -16.97
N SER A 544 -0.18 4.14 -18.03
CA SER A 544 -0.11 5.59 -18.02
C SER A 544 -1.44 6.19 -18.44
N LYS A 545 -1.74 7.42 -17.99
CA LYS A 545 -2.90 8.18 -18.43
C LYS A 545 -2.90 8.27 -19.96
N ALA A 546 -3.97 7.84 -20.61
CA ALA A 546 -4.09 7.95 -22.07
C ALA A 546 -3.87 9.43 -22.45
N LYS A 547 -2.91 9.70 -23.34
CA LYS A 547 -2.70 11.04 -23.86
C LYS A 547 -4.03 11.51 -24.45
N LYS A 548 -4.67 12.50 -23.84
CA LYS A 548 -5.73 13.24 -24.51
C LYS A 548 -5.09 13.80 -25.77
N ASN A 549 -5.58 13.42 -26.94
CA ASN A 549 -5.19 14.06 -28.19
C ASN A 549 -5.48 15.55 -28.04
N HIS A 550 -4.47 16.34 -27.71
CA HIS A 550 -4.52 17.77 -27.87
C HIS A 550 -4.74 17.99 -29.36
N LYS A 551 -5.96 18.33 -29.72
CA LYS A 551 -6.19 18.92 -31.03
C LYS A 551 -5.30 20.15 -31.08
N THR A 552 -4.24 20.09 -31.85
CA THR A 552 -3.44 21.26 -32.19
C THR A 552 -4.42 22.36 -32.60
N PRO A 553 -4.37 23.56 -32.00
CA PRO A 553 -5.19 24.67 -32.49
C PRO A 553 -4.88 24.81 -33.97
N LYS A 554 -5.87 24.76 -34.82
CA LYS A 554 -5.72 25.15 -36.22
C LYS A 554 -5.38 26.64 -36.21
N GLY A 555 -4.11 26.97 -36.50
CA GLY A 555 -3.69 28.32 -36.78
C GLY A 555 -4.39 28.89 -38.00
#